data_da31bbf188d25a0036415e0557a2b1f9
#
_entry.id   da31bbf188d25a0036415e0557a2b1f9
#
_cell.length_a   1.000
_cell.length_b   1.000
_cell.length_c   1.000
_cell.angle_alpha   90.00
_cell.angle_beta   90.00
_cell.angle_gamma   90.00
#
_symmetry.space_group_name_H-M   'P 1'
#
loop_
_entity.id
_entity.type
_entity.pdbx_description
1 polymer ?
#
loop_
_entity_poly.entity_id
_entity_poly.type
_entity_poly.pdbx_seq_one_letter_code
_entity_poly.pdbx_strand_id
1 'polypeptide(L)'
;MTLQAADGAFLERLKAVLPIAAFAADPAGFLTESRGRWTGQGIVVSPADVTEVSVLLATCHAAGVPVVPYSGGTGLVGGQIVEDLVPVVVSLARMNAVRAIHADENVIEVDAGVILADVQSAAFDVGRLFPLSLASEGSARIGGLLATNAGGLNVIRYGNARAQVLGIEAVLADGTIWNGMSRLRKDNTGYDLRDLLIGSEGTLGIITGASLRMMPRPADEATAMFVMPSPRAAVSLLALAGERLGETITAFELIHKQGFDFLDEAGLSYKSPFKDAPEWSVLMKVGLAQGQSAQAALEALFEAAGDLVLDGVIAQSTQQSRDLWDIREMIPEGNRRIGSVSSHDISVPISCVPDFIDRAPAIIAKIGAFRINCFGHLGDGNLHYNVFPQKGRSRADHENQRDAIKTAIHDLAHGFGGSVSAEHGIGRLKVADLETYADPAKLSMMRAIKDALDSKGIMNPGAVLRRTR
;
A
#
# COMPACT_ATOMS: atom_id res chain seq x y z
N MET A 1 6.28 -30.76 -5.66
CA MET A 1 6.24 -31.01 -7.12
C MET A 1 7.15 -30.00 -7.81
N THR A 2 7.98 -30.40 -8.77
CA THR A 2 8.86 -29.46 -9.50
C THR A 2 8.03 -28.66 -10.50
N LEU A 3 8.08 -27.31 -10.40
CA LEU A 3 7.40 -26.43 -11.34
C LEU A 3 8.06 -26.53 -12.72
N GLN A 4 7.24 -26.48 -13.78
CA GLN A 4 7.68 -26.50 -15.17
C GLN A 4 7.85 -25.09 -15.70
N ALA A 5 8.81 -24.87 -16.61
CA ALA A 5 8.97 -23.59 -17.27
C ALA A 5 7.83 -23.35 -18.28
N ALA A 6 7.39 -22.09 -18.39
CA ALA A 6 6.53 -21.64 -19.48
C ALA A 6 7.35 -21.49 -20.77
N ASP A 7 7.68 -22.60 -21.41
CA ASP A 7 8.51 -22.68 -22.62
C ASP A 7 7.69 -22.46 -23.92
N GLY A 8 8.35 -22.58 -25.08
CA GLY A 8 7.71 -22.42 -26.38
C GLY A 8 6.60 -23.42 -26.64
N ALA A 9 6.74 -24.68 -26.16
CA ALA A 9 5.71 -25.70 -26.31
C ALA A 9 4.49 -25.35 -25.45
N PHE A 10 4.71 -24.83 -24.27
CA PHE A 10 3.63 -24.35 -23.42
C PHE A 10 2.93 -23.10 -24.00
N LEU A 11 3.69 -22.19 -24.63
CA LEU A 11 3.10 -21.05 -25.35
C LEU A 11 2.10 -21.52 -26.44
N GLU A 12 2.46 -22.52 -27.24
CA GLU A 12 1.55 -23.04 -28.26
C GLU A 12 0.29 -23.70 -27.64
N ARG A 13 0.41 -24.35 -26.48
CA ARG A 13 -0.75 -24.84 -25.73
C ARG A 13 -1.68 -23.71 -25.28
N LEU A 14 -1.12 -22.60 -24.78
CA LEU A 14 -1.91 -21.43 -24.39
C LEU A 14 -2.60 -20.79 -25.60
N LYS A 15 -1.93 -20.67 -26.74
CA LYS A 15 -2.51 -20.15 -27.99
C LYS A 15 -3.64 -21.01 -28.55
N ALA A 16 -3.65 -22.30 -28.23
CA ALA A 16 -4.74 -23.19 -28.65
C ALA A 16 -6.03 -22.99 -27.84
N VAL A 17 -5.96 -22.37 -26.67
CA VAL A 17 -7.10 -22.21 -25.73
C VAL A 17 -7.45 -20.76 -25.43
N LEU A 18 -6.60 -19.80 -25.79
CA LEU A 18 -6.81 -18.37 -25.59
C LEU A 18 -6.74 -17.61 -26.93
N PRO A 19 -7.48 -16.52 -27.06
CA PRO A 19 -7.41 -15.68 -28.27
C PRO A 19 -6.03 -15.04 -28.40
N ILE A 20 -5.56 -14.86 -29.65
CA ILE A 20 -4.24 -14.28 -29.93
C ILE A 20 -4.08 -12.89 -29.31
N ALA A 21 -5.17 -12.11 -29.18
CA ALA A 21 -5.18 -10.78 -28.56
C ALA A 21 -4.89 -10.82 -27.05
N ALA A 22 -4.91 -12.00 -26.41
CA ALA A 22 -4.52 -12.15 -25.01
C ALA A 22 -2.99 -12.09 -24.80
N PHE A 23 -2.18 -12.28 -25.84
CA PHE A 23 -0.72 -12.33 -25.73
C PHE A 23 -0.13 -10.93 -25.95
N ALA A 24 0.73 -10.47 -25.01
CA ALA A 24 1.36 -9.18 -25.10
C ALA A 24 2.34 -9.11 -26.27
N ALA A 25 2.19 -8.11 -27.13
CA ALA A 25 3.13 -7.87 -28.26
C ALA A 25 4.49 -7.35 -27.76
N ASP A 26 4.50 -6.55 -26.69
CA ASP A 26 5.70 -6.11 -25.99
C ASP A 26 5.62 -6.50 -24.51
N PRO A 27 6.29 -7.59 -24.08
CA PRO A 27 6.28 -8.05 -22.72
C PRO A 27 7.23 -7.30 -21.76
N ALA A 28 8.17 -6.48 -22.27
CA ALA A 28 9.29 -5.95 -21.49
C ALA A 28 8.85 -5.19 -20.23
N GLY A 29 7.82 -4.35 -20.36
CA GLY A 29 7.29 -3.56 -19.25
C GLY A 29 6.67 -4.39 -18.11
N PHE A 30 6.32 -5.65 -18.36
CA PHE A 30 5.76 -6.57 -17.35
C PHE A 30 6.83 -7.43 -16.68
N LEU A 31 8.03 -7.45 -17.21
CA LEU A 31 9.13 -8.32 -16.75
C LEU A 31 10.20 -7.55 -15.97
N THR A 32 10.09 -6.24 -15.89
CA THR A 32 11.01 -5.40 -15.10
C THR A 32 10.25 -4.62 -14.04
N GLU A 33 10.75 -4.65 -12.81
CA GLU A 33 10.17 -3.87 -11.70
C GLU A 33 10.39 -2.37 -11.96
N SER A 34 9.43 -1.53 -11.59
CA SER A 34 9.38 -0.10 -11.93
C SER A 34 10.62 0.70 -11.50
N ARG A 35 11.37 0.24 -10.49
CA ARG A 35 12.63 0.84 -10.02
C ARG A 35 13.88 0.17 -10.61
N GLY A 36 13.70 -0.81 -11.51
CA GLY A 36 14.78 -1.56 -12.15
C GLY A 36 15.59 -2.46 -11.21
N ARG A 37 15.07 -2.83 -10.04
CA ARG A 37 15.76 -3.67 -9.06
C ARG A 37 15.77 -5.14 -9.44
N TRP A 38 14.70 -5.59 -10.09
CA TRP A 38 14.50 -6.99 -10.49
C TRP A 38 14.03 -7.06 -11.92
N THR A 39 14.57 -8.02 -12.64
CA THR A 39 14.15 -8.34 -14.00
C THR A 39 13.93 -9.84 -14.08
N GLY A 40 12.73 -10.22 -14.49
CA GLY A 40 12.33 -11.61 -14.68
C GLY A 40 12.23 -11.98 -16.16
N GLN A 41 11.63 -13.13 -16.40
CA GLN A 41 11.32 -13.67 -17.71
C GLN A 41 9.96 -14.37 -17.67
N GLY A 42 9.37 -14.68 -18.81
CA GLY A 42 8.10 -15.41 -18.87
C GLY A 42 7.25 -15.07 -20.07
N ILE A 43 6.13 -15.77 -20.18
CA ILE A 43 5.08 -15.50 -21.17
C ILE A 43 4.09 -14.52 -20.55
N VAL A 44 3.88 -13.35 -21.19
CA VAL A 44 2.92 -12.36 -20.70
C VAL A 44 1.59 -12.55 -21.41
N VAL A 45 0.54 -12.79 -20.60
CA VAL A 45 -0.84 -12.98 -21.08
C VAL A 45 -1.75 -11.96 -20.40
N SER A 46 -2.58 -11.29 -21.18
CA SER A 46 -3.57 -10.30 -20.71
C SER A 46 -4.98 -10.77 -21.08
N PRO A 47 -5.64 -11.57 -20.24
CA PRO A 47 -7.00 -12.01 -20.45
C PRO A 47 -7.98 -10.82 -20.43
N ALA A 48 -9.10 -10.95 -21.19
CA ALA A 48 -10.13 -9.92 -21.29
C ALA A 48 -11.28 -10.11 -20.32
N ASP A 49 -11.48 -11.32 -19.81
CA ASP A 49 -12.56 -11.66 -18.91
C ASP A 49 -12.20 -12.81 -17.95
N VAL A 50 -13.09 -13.10 -17.01
CA VAL A 50 -12.89 -14.14 -15.98
C VAL A 50 -12.79 -15.55 -16.59
N THR A 51 -13.43 -15.78 -17.74
CA THR A 51 -13.39 -17.09 -18.41
C THR A 51 -12.01 -17.33 -19.01
N GLU A 52 -11.41 -16.33 -19.65
CA GLU A 52 -10.02 -16.41 -20.15
C GLU A 52 -9.02 -16.63 -19.00
N VAL A 53 -9.22 -15.96 -17.83
CA VAL A 53 -8.40 -16.22 -16.63
C VAL A 53 -8.56 -17.64 -16.13
N SER A 54 -9.77 -18.17 -16.09
CA SER A 54 -10.08 -19.54 -15.66
C SER A 54 -9.38 -20.58 -16.56
N VAL A 55 -9.54 -20.46 -17.88
CA VAL A 55 -8.92 -21.37 -18.86
C VAL A 55 -7.38 -21.31 -18.75
N LEU A 56 -6.82 -20.10 -18.58
CA LEU A 56 -5.38 -19.90 -18.39
C LEU A 56 -4.88 -20.63 -17.15
N LEU A 57 -5.51 -20.37 -15.98
CA LEU A 57 -5.10 -20.98 -14.72
C LEU A 57 -5.26 -22.50 -14.74
N ALA A 58 -6.38 -23.03 -15.26
CA ALA A 58 -6.57 -24.47 -15.42
C ALA A 58 -5.47 -25.10 -16.29
N THR A 59 -5.06 -24.44 -17.37
CA THR A 59 -3.99 -24.91 -18.27
C THR A 59 -2.63 -24.90 -17.56
N CYS A 60 -2.30 -23.83 -16.82
CA CYS A 60 -1.09 -23.73 -16.02
C CYS A 60 -1.08 -24.77 -14.90
N HIS A 61 -2.21 -24.93 -14.20
CA HIS A 61 -2.35 -25.92 -13.14
C HIS A 61 -2.17 -27.35 -13.66
N ALA A 62 -2.81 -27.71 -14.76
CA ALA A 62 -2.65 -29.03 -15.35
C ALA A 62 -1.20 -29.36 -15.66
N ALA A 63 -0.41 -28.38 -16.15
CA ALA A 63 0.98 -28.52 -16.54
C ALA A 63 1.99 -28.30 -15.39
N GLY A 64 1.56 -27.77 -14.23
CA GLY A 64 2.48 -27.38 -13.15
C GLY A 64 3.34 -26.16 -13.50
N VAL A 65 2.84 -25.26 -14.36
CA VAL A 65 3.54 -24.04 -14.79
C VAL A 65 3.22 -22.89 -13.82
N PRO A 66 4.25 -22.17 -13.30
CA PRO A 66 4.05 -21.08 -12.36
C PRO A 66 3.33 -19.90 -13.00
N VAL A 67 2.51 -19.23 -12.20
CA VAL A 67 1.74 -18.03 -12.56
C VAL A 67 2.12 -16.88 -11.65
N VAL A 68 2.43 -15.71 -12.22
CA VAL A 68 2.69 -14.48 -11.49
C VAL A 68 1.64 -13.44 -11.88
N PRO A 69 0.71 -13.08 -10.98
CA PRO A 69 -0.25 -12.01 -11.24
C PRO A 69 0.45 -10.65 -11.34
N TYR A 70 0.06 -9.87 -12.34
CA TYR A 70 0.54 -8.52 -12.56
C TYR A 70 -0.66 -7.57 -12.71
N SER A 71 -0.71 -6.53 -11.87
CA SER A 71 -1.77 -5.53 -11.92
C SER A 71 -1.23 -4.18 -12.45
N GLY A 72 -1.08 -3.16 -11.60
CA GLY A 72 -0.50 -1.87 -11.97
C GLY A 72 1.03 -1.80 -11.95
N GLY A 73 1.72 -2.84 -11.51
CA GLY A 73 3.19 -2.88 -11.43
C GLY A 73 3.80 -1.96 -10.37
N THR A 74 3.00 -1.36 -9.50
CA THR A 74 3.42 -0.34 -8.51
C THR A 74 3.95 -0.91 -7.19
N GLY A 75 3.89 -2.22 -7.00
CA GLY A 75 4.34 -2.89 -5.77
C GLY A 75 5.83 -2.75 -5.51
N LEU A 76 6.22 -2.61 -4.24
CA LEU A 76 7.57 -2.23 -3.81
C LEU A 76 8.40 -3.39 -3.24
N VAL A 77 7.80 -4.58 -3.12
CA VAL A 77 8.42 -5.75 -2.46
C VAL A 77 8.68 -6.93 -3.42
N GLY A 78 8.67 -6.66 -4.74
CA GLY A 78 9.01 -7.66 -5.77
C GLY A 78 7.96 -8.76 -5.95
N GLY A 79 6.71 -8.55 -5.51
CA GLY A 79 5.64 -9.53 -5.62
C GLY A 79 5.28 -9.90 -7.06
N GLN A 80 5.45 -8.98 -8.00
CA GLN A 80 5.10 -9.09 -9.41
C GLN A 80 6.23 -9.61 -10.31
N ILE A 81 7.44 -9.83 -9.80
CA ILE A 81 8.60 -10.29 -10.57
C ILE A 81 9.19 -11.55 -9.93
N VAL A 82 9.54 -12.55 -10.75
CA VAL A 82 10.30 -13.72 -10.34
C VAL A 82 11.49 -13.89 -11.26
N GLU A 83 12.70 -14.11 -10.70
CA GLU A 83 13.96 -14.14 -11.47
C GLU A 83 14.42 -15.57 -11.77
N ASP A 84 14.08 -16.52 -10.91
CA ASP A 84 14.58 -17.90 -10.93
C ASP A 84 13.59 -18.93 -11.50
N LEU A 85 12.50 -18.45 -12.12
CA LEU A 85 11.49 -19.26 -12.82
C LEU A 85 11.13 -18.63 -14.16
N VAL A 86 10.53 -19.41 -15.05
CA VAL A 86 9.88 -18.93 -16.28
C VAL A 86 8.37 -19.09 -16.14
N PRO A 87 7.65 -18.10 -15.56
CA PRO A 87 6.22 -18.19 -15.33
C PRO A 87 5.39 -17.74 -16.53
N VAL A 88 4.07 -17.94 -16.41
CA VAL A 88 3.09 -17.10 -17.11
C VAL A 88 2.82 -15.87 -16.23
N VAL A 89 3.09 -14.68 -16.76
CA VAL A 89 2.75 -13.40 -16.12
C VAL A 89 1.36 -13.00 -16.60
N VAL A 90 0.41 -12.87 -15.66
CA VAL A 90 -0.99 -12.60 -15.97
C VAL A 90 -1.32 -11.15 -15.68
N SER A 91 -1.46 -10.34 -16.73
CA SER A 91 -1.84 -8.93 -16.63
C SER A 91 -3.36 -8.77 -16.74
N LEU A 92 -3.97 -8.10 -15.77
CA LEU A 92 -5.39 -7.81 -15.79
C LEU A 92 -5.73 -6.48 -16.49
N ALA A 93 -4.79 -5.88 -17.21
CA ALA A 93 -4.98 -4.55 -17.82
C ALA A 93 -6.16 -4.45 -18.81
N ARG A 94 -6.56 -5.57 -19.43
CA ARG A 94 -7.71 -5.61 -20.36
C ARG A 94 -9.05 -5.78 -19.65
N MET A 95 -9.06 -6.20 -18.39
CA MET A 95 -10.26 -6.27 -17.55
C MET A 95 -10.45 -4.93 -16.84
N ASN A 96 -10.89 -3.90 -17.54
CA ASN A 96 -10.87 -2.51 -17.09
C ASN A 96 -12.22 -1.80 -17.15
N ALA A 97 -13.32 -2.54 -17.11
CA ALA A 97 -14.65 -1.97 -17.13
C ALA A 97 -15.14 -1.58 -15.72
N VAL A 98 -15.78 -0.42 -15.60
CA VAL A 98 -16.75 -0.16 -14.53
C VAL A 98 -18.02 -0.91 -14.91
N ARG A 99 -18.30 -2.00 -14.18
CA ARG A 99 -19.42 -2.92 -14.50
C ARG A 99 -20.78 -2.30 -14.18
N ALA A 100 -20.89 -1.65 -13.00
CA ALA A 100 -22.11 -1.00 -12.55
C ALA A 100 -21.85 0.05 -11.47
N ILE A 101 -22.72 1.05 -11.36
CA ILE A 101 -22.73 2.04 -10.28
C ILE A 101 -24.10 2.07 -9.63
N HIS A 102 -24.17 1.79 -8.34
CA HIS A 102 -25.37 1.79 -7.51
C HIS A 102 -25.29 2.93 -6.51
N ALA A 103 -25.54 4.16 -6.99
CA ALA A 103 -25.34 5.39 -6.21
C ALA A 103 -26.17 5.43 -4.92
N ASP A 104 -27.40 4.90 -4.94
CA ASP A 104 -28.28 4.84 -3.78
C ASP A 104 -27.80 3.87 -2.70
N GLU A 105 -27.04 2.84 -3.10
CA GLU A 105 -26.41 1.87 -2.20
C GLU A 105 -24.98 2.29 -1.78
N ASN A 106 -24.43 3.32 -2.44
CA ASN A 106 -23.02 3.71 -2.36
C ASN A 106 -22.08 2.55 -2.73
N VAL A 107 -22.34 1.89 -3.88
CA VAL A 107 -21.54 0.76 -4.39
C VAL A 107 -21.18 0.99 -5.85
N ILE A 108 -19.94 0.64 -6.20
CA ILE A 108 -19.45 0.56 -7.57
C ILE A 108 -18.85 -0.82 -7.80
N GLU A 109 -19.26 -1.48 -8.89
CA GLU A 109 -18.74 -2.78 -9.31
C GLU A 109 -17.78 -2.59 -10.46
N VAL A 110 -16.56 -3.14 -10.32
CA VAL A 110 -15.46 -2.92 -11.27
C VAL A 110 -14.70 -4.19 -11.57
N ASP A 111 -14.09 -4.23 -12.75
CA ASP A 111 -13.04 -5.18 -13.07
C ASP A 111 -11.77 -4.89 -12.28
N ALA A 112 -10.97 -5.92 -12.00
CA ALA A 112 -9.74 -5.80 -11.23
C ALA A 112 -8.63 -4.99 -11.94
N GLY A 113 -8.69 -4.83 -13.24
CA GLY A 113 -7.76 -4.04 -14.04
C GLY A 113 -8.10 -2.55 -14.16
N VAL A 114 -9.22 -2.08 -13.59
CA VAL A 114 -9.56 -0.64 -13.56
C VAL A 114 -8.51 0.11 -12.74
N ILE A 115 -8.08 1.27 -13.24
CA ILE A 115 -7.15 2.17 -12.54
C ILE A 115 -7.87 2.86 -11.39
N LEU A 116 -7.19 3.07 -10.27
CA LEU A 116 -7.78 3.70 -9.08
C LEU A 116 -8.37 5.09 -9.39
N ALA A 117 -7.64 5.93 -10.13
CA ALA A 117 -8.12 7.25 -10.53
C ALA A 117 -9.41 7.21 -11.35
N ASP A 118 -9.60 6.16 -12.18
CA ASP A 118 -10.82 6.00 -12.97
C ASP A 118 -12.01 5.62 -12.06
N VAL A 119 -11.79 4.81 -11.03
CA VAL A 119 -12.82 4.50 -10.01
C VAL A 119 -13.19 5.74 -9.22
N GLN A 120 -12.20 6.55 -8.83
CA GLN A 120 -12.43 7.82 -8.12
C GLN A 120 -13.23 8.79 -8.98
N SER A 121 -12.89 8.92 -10.28
CA SER A 121 -13.63 9.75 -11.23
C SER A 121 -15.07 9.28 -11.41
N ALA A 122 -15.28 7.98 -11.61
CA ALA A 122 -16.62 7.41 -11.78
C ALA A 122 -17.49 7.61 -10.52
N ALA A 123 -16.90 7.49 -9.32
CA ALA A 123 -17.59 7.81 -8.07
C ALA A 123 -17.91 9.31 -7.95
N PHE A 124 -16.97 10.18 -8.35
CA PHE A 124 -17.16 11.62 -8.33
C PHE A 124 -18.32 12.08 -9.22
N ASP A 125 -18.45 11.50 -10.42
CA ASP A 125 -19.50 11.85 -11.40
C ASP A 125 -20.91 11.57 -10.88
N VAL A 126 -21.06 10.65 -9.92
CA VAL A 126 -22.33 10.36 -9.24
C VAL A 126 -22.45 10.99 -7.85
N GLY A 127 -21.60 11.99 -7.53
CA GLY A 127 -21.62 12.71 -6.25
C GLY A 127 -21.14 11.88 -5.07
N ARG A 128 -20.28 10.88 -5.32
CA ARG A 128 -19.67 10.01 -4.29
C ARG A 128 -18.17 10.15 -4.27
N LEU A 129 -17.56 9.54 -3.28
CA LEU A 129 -16.11 9.41 -3.08
C LEU A 129 -15.74 7.94 -2.99
N PHE A 130 -14.76 7.49 -3.78
CA PHE A 130 -14.00 6.29 -3.47
C PHE A 130 -12.73 6.71 -2.71
N PRO A 131 -12.61 6.40 -1.41
CA PRO A 131 -11.70 7.13 -0.53
C PRO A 131 -10.28 6.59 -0.49
N LEU A 132 -9.96 5.49 -1.18
CA LEU A 132 -8.58 4.99 -1.24
C LEU A 132 -7.71 6.02 -1.97
N SER A 133 -6.60 6.46 -1.35
CA SER A 133 -5.70 7.46 -1.91
C SER A 133 -4.25 7.09 -1.57
N LEU A 134 -3.43 7.03 -2.60
CA LEU A 134 -2.00 6.70 -2.52
C LEU A 134 -1.23 7.33 -3.68
N ALA A 135 0.08 7.46 -3.55
CA ALA A 135 0.93 8.16 -4.52
C ALA A 135 0.88 7.61 -5.96
N SER A 136 0.45 6.36 -6.16
CA SER A 136 0.39 5.70 -7.48
C SER A 136 -1.04 5.58 -8.05
N GLU A 137 -2.00 6.38 -7.59
CA GLU A 137 -3.42 6.26 -7.99
C GLU A 137 -3.66 6.34 -9.50
N GLY A 138 -2.82 7.06 -10.25
CA GLY A 138 -2.89 7.16 -11.70
C GLY A 138 -2.43 5.90 -12.47
N SER A 139 -1.87 4.90 -11.80
CA SER A 139 -1.37 3.66 -12.43
C SER A 139 -1.71 2.40 -11.65
N ALA A 140 -1.93 2.50 -10.36
CA ALA A 140 -2.37 1.38 -9.53
C ALA A 140 -3.76 0.89 -9.97
N ARG A 141 -3.95 -0.43 -9.98
CA ARG A 141 -5.19 -1.07 -10.42
C ARG A 141 -5.86 -1.80 -9.25
N ILE A 142 -7.17 -1.86 -9.27
CA ILE A 142 -7.99 -2.38 -8.17
C ILE A 142 -7.55 -3.79 -7.73
N GLY A 143 -7.34 -4.73 -8.65
CA GLY A 143 -6.92 -6.09 -8.29
C GLY A 143 -5.61 -6.14 -7.50
N GLY A 144 -4.62 -5.29 -7.84
CA GLY A 144 -3.36 -5.18 -7.11
C GLY A 144 -3.53 -4.54 -5.74
N LEU A 145 -4.34 -3.47 -5.65
CA LEU A 145 -4.65 -2.80 -4.39
C LEU A 145 -5.37 -3.73 -3.41
N LEU A 146 -6.28 -4.57 -3.90
CA LEU A 146 -6.94 -5.60 -3.09
C LEU A 146 -5.97 -6.72 -2.72
N ALA A 147 -5.19 -7.22 -3.68
CA ALA A 147 -4.23 -8.30 -3.42
C ALA A 147 -3.19 -7.93 -2.36
N THR A 148 -2.84 -6.66 -2.21
CA THR A 148 -1.90 -6.17 -1.19
C THR A 148 -2.59 -5.57 0.03
N ASN A 149 -3.92 -5.47 0.04
CA ASN A 149 -4.69 -4.73 1.05
C ASN A 149 -4.13 -3.32 1.24
N ALA A 150 -3.99 -2.58 0.14
CA ALA A 150 -3.31 -1.29 0.11
C ALA A 150 -3.91 -0.29 1.12
N GLY A 151 -3.02 0.45 1.77
CA GLY A 151 -3.35 1.58 2.62
C GLY A 151 -3.19 2.92 1.91
N GLY A 152 -2.84 3.95 2.65
CA GLY A 152 -2.57 5.31 2.16
C GLY A 152 -3.06 6.38 3.13
N LEU A 153 -3.22 7.61 2.63
CA LEU A 153 -3.48 8.79 3.45
C LEU A 153 -4.79 8.73 4.27
N ASN A 154 -5.82 8.11 3.71
CA ASN A 154 -7.18 8.19 4.26
C ASN A 154 -7.55 7.01 5.17
N VAL A 155 -6.59 6.15 5.52
CA VAL A 155 -6.81 4.92 6.30
C VAL A 155 -7.42 5.20 7.67
N ILE A 156 -7.01 6.28 8.33
CA ILE A 156 -7.55 6.67 9.64
C ILE A 156 -9.08 6.78 9.63
N ARG A 157 -9.68 7.23 8.54
CA ARG A 157 -11.14 7.41 8.41
C ARG A 157 -11.85 6.24 7.74
N TYR A 158 -11.25 5.69 6.70
CA TYR A 158 -11.97 4.78 5.80
C TYR A 158 -11.41 3.36 5.81
N GLY A 159 -10.33 3.12 6.54
CA GLY A 159 -9.63 1.84 6.54
C GLY A 159 -8.84 1.58 5.26
N ASN A 160 -8.13 0.45 5.25
CA ASN A 160 -7.41 -0.04 4.07
C ASN A 160 -8.39 -0.52 2.99
N ALA A 161 -7.86 -0.94 1.83
CA ALA A 161 -8.64 -1.46 0.71
C ALA A 161 -9.67 -2.53 1.12
N ARG A 162 -9.31 -3.47 2.02
CA ARG A 162 -10.22 -4.51 2.55
C ARG A 162 -11.50 -3.92 3.15
N ALA A 163 -11.39 -2.87 3.94
CA ALA A 163 -12.54 -2.23 4.59
C ALA A 163 -13.52 -1.58 3.61
N GLN A 164 -13.09 -1.38 2.37
CA GLN A 164 -13.86 -0.72 1.32
C GLN A 164 -14.49 -1.73 0.34
N VAL A 165 -14.33 -3.05 0.57
CA VAL A 165 -14.82 -4.11 -0.31
C VAL A 165 -16.02 -4.80 0.30
N LEU A 166 -17.08 -4.95 -0.48
CA LEU A 166 -18.28 -5.73 -0.12
C LEU A 166 -18.26 -7.14 -0.70
N GLY A 167 -17.65 -7.32 -1.87
CA GLY A 167 -17.55 -8.61 -2.53
C GLY A 167 -16.42 -8.62 -3.56
N ILE A 168 -15.96 -9.81 -3.93
CA ILE A 168 -14.96 -10.01 -4.99
C ILE A 168 -15.34 -11.17 -5.89
N GLU A 169 -14.86 -11.13 -7.12
CA GLU A 169 -14.78 -12.25 -8.02
C GLU A 169 -13.31 -12.68 -8.11
N ALA A 170 -13.06 -13.97 -8.07
CA ALA A 170 -11.68 -14.50 -8.13
C ALA A 170 -11.63 -15.84 -8.86
N VAL A 171 -10.44 -16.15 -9.40
CA VAL A 171 -10.14 -17.46 -10.00
C VAL A 171 -9.05 -18.14 -9.19
N LEU A 172 -9.31 -19.37 -8.76
CA LEU A 172 -8.40 -20.20 -7.99
C LEU A 172 -7.34 -20.87 -8.89
N ALA A 173 -6.34 -21.46 -8.27
CA ALA A 173 -5.20 -22.07 -8.97
C ALA A 173 -5.59 -23.11 -10.03
N ASP A 174 -6.65 -23.88 -9.80
CA ASP A 174 -7.17 -24.94 -10.69
C ASP A 174 -8.09 -24.40 -11.81
N GLY A 175 -8.34 -23.09 -11.85
CA GLY A 175 -9.25 -22.43 -12.79
C GLY A 175 -10.68 -22.29 -12.28
N THR A 176 -11.00 -22.76 -11.07
CA THR A 176 -12.33 -22.58 -10.48
C THR A 176 -12.65 -21.09 -10.30
N ILE A 177 -13.76 -20.65 -10.86
CA ILE A 177 -14.28 -19.28 -10.67
C ILE A 177 -15.12 -19.24 -9.40
N TRP A 178 -14.75 -18.38 -8.49
CA TRP A 178 -15.59 -18.01 -7.34
C TRP A 178 -16.19 -16.63 -7.57
N ASN A 179 -17.50 -16.58 -7.75
CA ASN A 179 -18.24 -15.34 -7.82
C ASN A 179 -18.81 -14.99 -6.44
N GLY A 180 -18.06 -14.20 -5.69
CA GLY A 180 -18.47 -13.61 -4.43
C GLY A 180 -18.83 -12.14 -4.54
N MET A 181 -19.19 -11.66 -5.74
CA MET A 181 -19.64 -10.28 -5.97
C MET A 181 -20.95 -10.04 -5.20
N SER A 182 -20.84 -9.40 -4.06
CA SER A 182 -21.94 -9.06 -3.17
C SER A 182 -21.96 -7.56 -2.92
N ARG A 183 -23.17 -6.99 -2.77
CA ARG A 183 -23.37 -5.59 -2.37
C ARG A 183 -23.89 -5.50 -0.94
N LEU A 184 -24.01 -6.65 -0.27
CA LEU A 184 -24.54 -6.73 1.08
C LEU A 184 -23.54 -6.20 2.10
N ARG A 185 -24.03 -5.42 3.05
CA ARG A 185 -23.24 -4.95 4.21
C ARG A 185 -23.20 -5.97 5.34
N LYS A 186 -24.12 -6.95 5.32
CA LYS A 186 -24.19 -8.02 6.30
C LYS A 186 -24.38 -9.33 5.57
N ASP A 187 -23.37 -10.20 5.68
CA ASP A 187 -23.42 -11.58 5.18
C ASP A 187 -22.56 -12.45 6.11
N ASN A 188 -23.22 -13.25 6.94
CA ASN A 188 -22.59 -14.20 7.86
C ASN A 188 -22.75 -15.63 7.36
N THR A 189 -22.89 -15.85 6.06
CA THR A 189 -23.12 -17.16 5.45
C THR A 189 -21.80 -17.90 5.21
N GLY A 190 -21.17 -18.41 6.26
CA GLY A 190 -19.91 -19.15 6.23
C GLY A 190 -18.68 -18.30 6.52
N TYR A 191 -17.50 -18.79 6.10
CA TYR A 191 -16.24 -18.06 6.26
C TYR A 191 -16.15 -16.87 5.32
N ASP A 192 -15.53 -15.78 5.75
CA ASP A 192 -15.25 -14.65 4.88
C ASP A 192 -14.07 -14.95 3.94
N LEU A 193 -14.37 -15.53 2.78
CA LEU A 193 -13.38 -15.87 1.77
C LEU A 193 -12.84 -14.63 1.02
N ARG A 194 -13.61 -13.54 1.01
CA ARG A 194 -13.19 -12.25 0.47
C ARG A 194 -11.98 -11.76 1.25
N ASP A 195 -12.07 -11.71 2.57
CA ASP A 195 -10.98 -11.24 3.44
C ASP A 195 -9.77 -12.19 3.45
N LEU A 196 -9.95 -13.46 3.08
CA LEU A 196 -8.86 -14.40 2.88
C LEU A 196 -8.04 -14.08 1.60
N LEU A 197 -8.70 -13.73 0.50
CA LEU A 197 -8.03 -13.44 -0.77
C LEU A 197 -7.47 -12.01 -0.83
N ILE A 198 -8.12 -11.04 -0.16
CA ILE A 198 -7.59 -9.68 -0.02
C ILE A 198 -6.34 -9.72 0.89
N GLY A 199 -5.23 -9.18 0.39
CA GLY A 199 -3.94 -9.22 1.09
C GLY A 199 -3.15 -10.53 0.91
N SER A 200 -3.60 -11.45 0.04
CA SER A 200 -2.89 -12.69 -0.27
C SER A 200 -1.76 -12.51 -1.31
N GLU A 201 -1.60 -11.33 -1.88
CA GLU A 201 -0.59 -10.98 -2.88
C GLU A 201 -0.58 -11.94 -4.10
N GLY A 202 -1.77 -12.42 -4.51
CA GLY A 202 -1.95 -13.32 -5.63
C GLY A 202 -1.40 -14.72 -5.41
N THR A 203 -1.14 -15.12 -4.16
CA THR A 203 -0.64 -16.46 -3.81
C THR A 203 -1.75 -17.51 -3.65
N LEU A 204 -3.00 -17.06 -3.46
CA LEU A 204 -4.16 -17.94 -3.25
C LEU A 204 -5.13 -17.98 -4.44
N GLY A 205 -5.01 -17.03 -5.38
CA GLY A 205 -5.86 -16.89 -6.56
C GLY A 205 -5.66 -15.53 -7.21
N ILE A 206 -6.38 -15.27 -8.29
CA ILE A 206 -6.40 -13.97 -9.00
C ILE A 206 -7.75 -13.32 -8.78
N ILE A 207 -7.78 -12.14 -8.17
CA ILE A 207 -8.99 -11.31 -8.07
C ILE A 207 -9.26 -10.70 -9.44
N THR A 208 -10.46 -10.89 -9.97
CA THR A 208 -10.87 -10.47 -11.31
C THR A 208 -11.93 -9.37 -11.32
N GLY A 209 -12.63 -9.16 -10.20
CA GLY A 209 -13.61 -8.10 -10.03
C GLY A 209 -13.86 -7.79 -8.55
N ALA A 210 -14.46 -6.63 -8.29
CA ALA A 210 -14.81 -6.21 -6.95
C ALA A 210 -16.07 -5.34 -6.90
N SER A 211 -16.87 -5.52 -5.84
CA SER A 211 -17.91 -4.60 -5.39
C SER A 211 -17.31 -3.69 -4.31
N LEU A 212 -17.11 -2.43 -4.65
CA LEU A 212 -16.42 -1.44 -3.82
C LEU A 212 -17.42 -0.50 -3.17
N ARG A 213 -17.17 -0.16 -1.92
CA ARG A 213 -17.98 0.76 -1.14
C ARG A 213 -17.54 2.20 -1.40
N MET A 214 -18.45 2.99 -1.95
CA MET A 214 -18.29 4.45 -2.03
C MET A 214 -18.79 5.12 -0.75
N MET A 215 -18.36 6.37 -0.55
CA MET A 215 -18.75 7.22 0.57
C MET A 215 -19.44 8.49 0.06
N PRO A 216 -20.34 9.09 0.85
CA PRO A 216 -20.74 10.47 0.62
C PRO A 216 -19.51 11.38 0.63
N ARG A 217 -19.47 12.33 -0.29
CA ARG A 217 -18.39 13.34 -0.28
C ARG A 217 -18.55 14.27 0.92
N PRO A 218 -17.45 14.60 1.62
CA PRO A 218 -17.48 15.71 2.56
C PRO A 218 -18.00 16.97 1.88
N ALA A 219 -18.87 17.71 2.57
CA ALA A 219 -19.42 18.95 2.06
C ALA A 219 -18.45 20.13 2.25
N ASP A 220 -17.62 20.06 3.29
CA ASP A 220 -16.57 21.03 3.60
C ASP A 220 -15.31 20.31 4.07
N GLU A 221 -14.16 20.74 3.60
CA GLU A 221 -12.86 20.16 3.94
C GLU A 221 -11.87 21.28 4.30
N ALA A 222 -11.04 21.02 5.30
CA ALA A 222 -9.96 21.93 5.68
C ALA A 222 -8.68 21.15 5.97
N THR A 223 -7.55 21.81 5.72
CA THR A 223 -6.19 21.29 5.97
C THR A 223 -5.46 22.23 6.91
N ALA A 224 -4.78 21.68 7.90
CA ALA A 224 -3.89 22.42 8.78
C ALA A 224 -2.52 21.76 8.88
N MET A 225 -1.47 22.58 9.08
CA MET A 225 -0.15 22.11 9.49
C MET A 225 0.20 22.74 10.83
N PHE A 226 0.37 21.92 11.85
CA PHE A 226 0.67 22.34 13.22
C PHE A 226 2.14 22.01 13.57
N VAL A 227 2.81 22.96 14.23
CA VAL A 227 4.16 22.78 14.76
C VAL A 227 4.06 22.12 16.13
N MET A 228 4.72 20.99 16.28
CA MET A 228 4.64 20.16 17.49
C MET A 228 5.94 20.24 18.29
N PRO A 229 5.87 20.35 19.65
CA PRO A 229 7.07 20.29 20.48
C PRO A 229 7.73 18.90 20.50
N SER A 230 6.96 17.83 20.21
CA SER A 230 7.46 16.45 20.21
C SER A 230 6.47 15.49 19.55
N PRO A 231 6.91 14.26 19.17
CA PRO A 231 6.00 13.18 18.74
C PRO A 231 4.96 12.82 19.80
N ARG A 232 5.28 12.94 21.07
CA ARG A 232 4.34 12.69 22.18
C ARG A 232 3.21 13.70 22.19
N ALA A 233 3.50 14.98 21.97
CA ALA A 233 2.48 15.99 21.82
C ALA A 233 1.59 15.75 20.58
N ALA A 234 2.19 15.24 19.48
CA ALA A 234 1.42 14.90 18.29
C ALA A 234 0.42 13.75 18.55
N VAL A 235 0.80 12.72 19.31
CA VAL A 235 -0.10 11.65 19.75
C VAL A 235 -1.20 12.20 20.68
N SER A 236 -0.86 13.11 21.59
CA SER A 236 -1.87 13.78 22.45
C SER A 236 -2.83 14.64 21.64
N LEU A 237 -2.33 15.35 20.62
CA LEU A 237 -3.19 16.11 19.70
C LEU A 237 -4.12 15.19 18.91
N LEU A 238 -3.64 14.02 18.45
CA LEU A 238 -4.48 13.04 17.77
C LEU A 238 -5.63 12.55 18.66
N ALA A 239 -5.35 12.27 19.94
CA ALA A 239 -6.38 11.86 20.90
C ALA A 239 -7.42 12.98 21.11
N LEU A 240 -6.97 14.21 21.34
CA LEU A 240 -7.83 15.38 21.48
C LEU A 240 -8.68 15.63 20.21
N ALA A 241 -8.05 15.48 19.03
CA ALA A 241 -8.75 15.61 17.75
C ALA A 241 -9.83 14.52 17.60
N GLY A 242 -9.52 13.28 18.00
CA GLY A 242 -10.49 12.17 18.01
C GLY A 242 -11.69 12.44 18.91
N GLU A 243 -11.47 13.00 20.11
CA GLU A 243 -12.56 13.37 21.04
C GLU A 243 -13.45 14.48 20.48
N ARG A 244 -12.88 15.46 19.78
CA ARG A 244 -13.60 16.64 19.30
C ARG A 244 -14.22 16.49 17.90
N LEU A 245 -13.53 15.77 17.03
CA LEU A 245 -13.86 15.69 15.61
C LEU A 245 -14.36 14.31 15.19
N GLY A 246 -14.13 13.27 16.03
CA GLY A 246 -14.55 11.90 15.73
C GLY A 246 -14.03 11.39 14.40
N GLU A 247 -14.88 10.70 13.65
CA GLU A 247 -14.54 10.09 12.34
C GLU A 247 -14.43 11.11 11.19
N THR A 248 -14.32 12.41 11.47
CA THR A 248 -14.18 13.43 10.42
C THR A 248 -12.72 13.68 10.03
N ILE A 249 -11.76 13.17 10.81
CA ILE A 249 -10.33 13.27 10.52
C ILE A 249 -10.02 12.36 9.33
N THR A 250 -9.62 12.95 8.21
CA THR A 250 -9.37 12.21 6.96
C THR A 250 -7.91 11.77 6.86
N ALA A 251 -6.98 12.60 7.34
CA ALA A 251 -5.56 12.28 7.37
C ALA A 251 -4.89 12.96 8.58
N PHE A 252 -3.84 12.33 9.11
CA PHE A 252 -3.06 12.83 10.24
C PHE A 252 -1.61 12.35 10.11
N GLU A 253 -0.76 13.22 9.53
CA GLU A 253 0.60 12.92 9.10
C GLU A 253 1.63 13.54 10.02
N LEU A 254 2.58 12.75 10.52
CA LEU A 254 3.75 13.25 11.24
C LEU A 254 4.87 13.53 10.25
N ILE A 255 5.53 14.69 10.37
CA ILE A 255 6.65 15.10 9.52
C ILE A 255 7.79 15.61 10.40
N HIS A 256 8.97 15.01 10.26
CA HIS A 256 10.20 15.47 10.88
C HIS A 256 10.91 16.50 10.00
N LYS A 257 11.63 17.44 10.63
CA LYS A 257 12.43 18.48 9.98
C LYS A 257 13.33 17.95 8.86
N GLN A 258 13.91 16.76 9.04
CA GLN A 258 14.80 16.14 8.05
C GLN A 258 14.10 15.93 6.69
N GLY A 259 12.76 15.83 6.66
CA GLY A 259 11.99 15.81 5.41
C GLY A 259 12.17 17.10 4.62
N PHE A 260 12.02 18.26 5.26
CA PHE A 260 12.26 19.57 4.66
C PHE A 260 13.71 19.75 4.24
N ASP A 261 14.66 19.43 5.13
CA ASP A 261 16.09 19.50 4.83
C ASP A 261 16.48 18.68 3.59
N PHE A 262 15.82 17.53 3.37
CA PHE A 262 16.04 16.69 2.19
C PHE A 262 15.38 17.23 0.93
N LEU A 263 14.25 17.91 1.03
CA LEU A 263 13.66 18.62 -0.12
C LEU A 263 14.60 19.72 -0.61
N ASP A 264 15.15 20.51 0.31
CA ASP A 264 16.13 21.57 0.01
C ASP A 264 17.42 20.99 -0.58
N GLU A 265 18.00 19.96 0.04
CA GLU A 265 19.23 19.30 -0.43
C GLU A 265 19.05 18.65 -1.80
N ALA A 266 17.86 18.13 -2.09
CA ALA A 266 17.52 17.53 -3.38
C ALA A 266 17.15 18.55 -4.47
N GLY A 267 17.08 19.85 -4.12
CA GLY A 267 16.69 20.92 -5.05
C GLY A 267 15.23 20.84 -5.50
N LEU A 268 14.35 20.35 -4.62
CA LEU A 268 12.91 20.30 -4.87
C LEU A 268 12.27 21.60 -4.41
N SER A 269 11.47 22.22 -5.27
CA SER A 269 10.78 23.48 -4.96
C SER A 269 9.44 23.21 -4.30
N TYR A 270 9.21 23.78 -3.13
CA TYR A 270 7.96 23.76 -2.40
C TYR A 270 7.70 25.09 -1.72
N LYS A 271 6.48 25.30 -1.24
CA LYS A 271 6.11 26.53 -0.49
C LYS A 271 5.98 26.18 0.99
N SER A 272 7.02 26.51 1.77
CA SER A 272 6.96 26.37 3.22
C SER A 272 5.99 27.40 3.82
N PRO A 273 5.08 26.99 4.72
CA PRO A 273 4.25 27.93 5.46
C PRO A 273 5.01 28.58 6.62
N PHE A 274 6.18 28.07 6.98
CA PHE A 274 7.02 28.55 8.08
C PHE A 274 8.34 29.12 7.55
N LYS A 275 8.88 30.11 8.27
CA LYS A 275 10.18 30.72 7.95
C LYS A 275 11.31 29.70 8.09
N ASP A 276 11.28 28.94 9.18
CA ASP A 276 12.24 27.89 9.47
C ASP A 276 11.49 26.57 9.60
N ALA A 277 12.05 25.48 9.06
CA ALA A 277 11.44 24.16 9.14
C ALA A 277 11.30 23.71 10.61
N PRO A 278 10.08 23.37 11.07
CA PRO A 278 9.89 22.90 12.44
C PRO A 278 10.51 21.53 12.66
N GLU A 279 10.99 21.27 13.89
CA GLU A 279 11.54 19.96 14.24
C GLU A 279 10.52 18.84 14.03
N TRP A 280 9.27 19.07 14.47
CA TRP A 280 8.14 18.19 14.22
C TRP A 280 6.94 18.98 13.77
N SER A 281 6.21 18.45 12.81
CA SER A 281 4.91 18.98 12.41
C SER A 281 3.90 17.87 12.19
N VAL A 282 2.63 18.25 12.35
CA VAL A 282 1.48 17.42 12.01
C VAL A 282 0.74 18.11 10.87
N LEU A 283 0.62 17.43 9.72
CA LEU A 283 -0.29 17.82 8.65
C LEU A 283 -1.57 17.00 8.79
N MET A 284 -2.71 17.68 8.94
CA MET A 284 -3.99 17.01 9.07
C MET A 284 -5.04 17.58 8.14
N LYS A 285 -5.98 16.72 7.78
CA LYS A 285 -7.16 17.05 6.98
C LYS A 285 -8.42 16.57 7.68
N VAL A 286 -9.45 17.38 7.64
CA VAL A 286 -10.80 17.05 8.12
C VAL A 286 -11.81 17.22 7.01
N GLY A 287 -12.86 16.39 7.02
CA GLY A 287 -13.96 16.47 6.07
C GLY A 287 -15.30 16.36 6.78
N LEU A 288 -16.12 17.40 6.73
CA LEU A 288 -17.34 17.56 7.49
C LEU A 288 -18.61 17.44 6.61
N ALA A 289 -19.72 17.19 7.27
CA ALA A 289 -21.03 17.15 6.65
C ALA A 289 -21.57 18.56 6.34
N GLN A 290 -22.62 18.62 5.55
CA GLN A 290 -23.29 19.88 5.21
C GLN A 290 -23.75 20.64 6.47
N GLY A 291 -23.53 21.96 6.47
CA GLY A 291 -23.89 22.85 7.57
C GLY A 291 -22.85 22.96 8.68
N GLN A 292 -21.71 22.27 8.54
CA GLN A 292 -20.57 22.41 9.44
C GLN A 292 -19.42 23.13 8.73
N SER A 293 -18.54 23.82 9.48
CA SER A 293 -17.34 24.45 8.94
C SER A 293 -16.09 23.69 9.37
N ALA A 294 -15.37 23.13 8.40
CA ALA A 294 -14.14 22.41 8.63
C ALA A 294 -13.02 23.35 9.13
N GLN A 295 -12.98 24.59 8.61
CA GLN A 295 -12.05 25.60 9.09
C GLN A 295 -12.30 25.94 10.57
N ALA A 296 -13.54 26.25 10.95
CA ALA A 296 -13.89 26.57 12.34
C ALA A 296 -13.60 25.38 13.29
N ALA A 297 -13.77 24.14 12.80
CA ALA A 297 -13.45 22.95 13.58
C ALA A 297 -11.95 22.83 13.86
N LEU A 298 -11.09 23.15 12.87
CA LEU A 298 -9.64 23.17 13.06
C LEU A 298 -9.18 24.35 13.94
N GLU A 299 -9.79 25.51 13.83
CA GLU A 299 -9.54 26.67 14.70
C GLU A 299 -9.87 26.32 16.17
N ALA A 300 -11.03 25.72 16.41
CA ALA A 300 -11.44 25.27 17.74
C ALA A 300 -10.54 24.15 18.30
N LEU A 301 -10.02 23.25 17.44
CA LEU A 301 -9.02 22.26 17.83
C LEU A 301 -7.71 22.93 18.23
N PHE A 302 -7.22 23.88 17.44
CA PHE A 302 -5.99 24.62 17.73
C PHE A 302 -6.07 25.35 19.09
N GLU A 303 -7.17 26.08 19.33
CA GLU A 303 -7.41 26.75 20.62
C GLU A 303 -7.41 25.75 21.80
N ALA A 304 -8.05 24.59 21.61
CA ALA A 304 -8.15 23.59 22.66
C ALA A 304 -6.83 22.82 22.88
N ALA A 305 -5.96 22.76 21.89
CA ALA A 305 -4.66 22.07 21.97
C ALA A 305 -3.70 22.77 22.94
N GLY A 306 -3.82 24.11 23.14
CA GLY A 306 -2.97 24.85 24.06
C GLY A 306 -1.48 24.55 23.84
N ASP A 307 -0.78 24.18 24.90
CA ASP A 307 0.68 23.90 24.86
C ASP A 307 1.07 22.64 24.05
N LEU A 308 0.10 21.87 23.56
CA LEU A 308 0.41 20.73 22.65
C LEU A 308 0.87 21.21 21.27
N VAL A 309 0.52 22.43 20.88
CA VAL A 309 0.86 23.02 19.57
C VAL A 309 1.60 24.33 19.80
N LEU A 310 2.78 24.47 19.18
CA LEU A 310 3.60 25.68 19.32
C LEU A 310 3.18 26.79 18.35
N ASP A 311 2.79 26.42 17.14
CA ASP A 311 2.38 27.30 16.05
C ASP A 311 1.57 26.50 15.02
N GLY A 312 0.90 27.16 14.08
CA GLY A 312 0.15 26.43 13.05
C GLY A 312 -0.40 27.32 11.96
N VAL A 313 -0.67 26.68 10.83
CA VAL A 313 -1.31 27.30 9.68
C VAL A 313 -2.53 26.46 9.27
N ILE A 314 -3.69 27.11 9.16
CA ILE A 314 -4.90 26.53 8.57
C ILE A 314 -5.03 27.11 7.16
N ALA A 315 -5.10 26.26 6.16
CA ALA A 315 -5.21 26.67 4.76
C ALA A 315 -6.49 27.46 4.51
N GLN A 316 -6.36 28.67 3.97
CA GLN A 316 -7.47 29.60 3.67
C GLN A 316 -7.98 29.45 2.22
N SER A 317 -7.36 28.56 1.43
CA SER A 317 -7.75 28.29 0.05
C SER A 317 -7.35 26.87 -0.36
N THR A 318 -8.01 26.36 -1.40
CA THR A 318 -7.64 25.08 -2.03
C THR A 318 -6.17 25.07 -2.47
N GLN A 319 -5.63 26.18 -2.94
CA GLN A 319 -4.23 26.25 -3.34
C GLN A 319 -3.29 26.14 -2.14
N GLN A 320 -3.57 26.82 -1.03
CA GLN A 320 -2.77 26.64 0.19
C GLN A 320 -2.85 25.22 0.73
N SER A 321 -4.03 24.59 0.70
CA SER A 321 -4.18 23.19 1.07
C SER A 321 -3.29 22.29 0.21
N ARG A 322 -3.26 22.49 -1.11
CA ARG A 322 -2.37 21.76 -2.02
C ARG A 322 -0.90 22.01 -1.70
N ASP A 323 -0.50 23.28 -1.52
CA ASP A 323 0.88 23.63 -1.20
C ASP A 323 1.38 22.92 0.08
N LEU A 324 0.51 22.73 1.09
CA LEU A 324 0.82 21.98 2.30
C LEU A 324 0.98 20.47 2.03
N TRP A 325 0.07 19.88 1.23
CA TRP A 325 0.15 18.45 0.87
C TRP A 325 1.33 18.17 -0.04
N ASP A 326 1.68 19.07 -0.97
CA ASP A 326 2.85 18.95 -1.84
C ASP A 326 4.14 18.74 -1.04
N ILE A 327 4.29 19.39 0.12
CA ILE A 327 5.43 19.16 1.02
C ILE A 327 5.51 17.68 1.39
N ARG A 328 4.40 17.12 1.90
CA ARG A 328 4.34 15.73 2.37
C ARG A 328 4.55 14.73 1.23
N GLU A 329 3.94 14.99 0.08
CA GLU A 329 3.98 14.11 -1.09
C GLU A 329 5.33 14.10 -1.79
N MET A 330 6.12 15.19 -1.68
CA MET A 330 7.47 15.26 -2.23
C MET A 330 8.54 14.60 -1.36
N ILE A 331 8.30 14.34 -0.07
CA ILE A 331 9.29 13.72 0.83
C ILE A 331 9.81 12.39 0.27
N PRO A 332 9.00 11.45 -0.25
CA PRO A 332 9.50 10.22 -0.86
C PRO A 332 10.45 10.45 -2.03
N GLU A 333 10.23 11.47 -2.86
CA GLU A 333 11.11 11.84 -3.97
C GLU A 333 12.42 12.46 -3.44
N GLY A 334 12.35 13.34 -2.44
CA GLY A 334 13.53 13.85 -1.72
C GLY A 334 14.38 12.70 -1.19
N ASN A 335 13.77 11.78 -0.47
CA ASN A 335 14.41 10.56 0.05
C ASN A 335 15.06 9.72 -1.06
N ARG A 336 14.40 9.58 -2.21
CA ARG A 336 14.91 8.84 -3.36
C ARG A 336 16.17 9.48 -3.93
N ARG A 337 16.19 10.81 -4.06
CA ARG A 337 17.35 11.57 -4.59
C ARG A 337 18.54 11.52 -3.64
N ILE A 338 18.31 11.64 -2.34
CA ILE A 338 19.36 11.53 -1.32
C ILE A 338 19.91 10.09 -1.26
N GLY A 339 19.07 9.08 -1.40
CA GLY A 339 19.46 7.67 -1.42
C GLY A 339 19.61 7.08 -0.02
N SER A 340 18.54 6.46 0.48
CA SER A 340 18.54 5.77 1.79
C SER A 340 19.45 4.54 1.80
N VAL A 341 20.16 4.34 2.89
CA VAL A 341 20.86 3.08 3.22
C VAL A 341 19.85 2.00 3.53
N SER A 342 18.87 2.32 4.38
CA SER A 342 17.75 1.42 4.72
C SER A 342 16.46 2.20 4.85
N SER A 343 15.39 1.69 4.25
CA SER A 343 14.04 2.27 4.31
C SER A 343 13.10 1.27 4.95
N HIS A 344 12.31 1.74 5.90
CA HIS A 344 11.39 0.92 6.66
C HIS A 344 9.99 1.50 6.56
N ASP A 345 9.05 0.62 6.29
CA ASP A 345 7.61 0.80 6.35
C ASP A 345 7.12 -0.08 7.50
N ILE A 346 7.08 0.50 8.70
CA ILE A 346 6.73 -0.20 9.93
C ILE A 346 5.49 0.42 10.57
N SER A 347 4.80 -0.34 11.39
CA SER A 347 3.80 0.23 12.28
C SER A 347 4.02 -0.24 13.72
N VAL A 348 3.69 0.62 14.67
CA VAL A 348 3.64 0.30 16.09
C VAL A 348 2.31 0.80 16.67
N PRO A 349 1.84 0.27 17.82
CA PRO A 349 0.69 0.86 18.50
C PRO A 349 0.89 2.37 18.64
N ILE A 350 -0.12 3.18 18.34
CA ILE A 350 -0.03 4.66 18.26
C ILE A 350 0.61 5.22 19.54
N SER A 351 0.24 4.70 20.71
CA SER A 351 0.81 5.11 22.00
C SER A 351 2.32 4.83 22.14
N CYS A 352 2.85 3.90 21.35
CA CYS A 352 4.27 3.53 21.36
C CYS A 352 5.10 4.32 20.34
N VAL A 353 4.47 5.09 19.45
CA VAL A 353 5.18 5.88 18.41
C VAL A 353 6.23 6.80 19.02
N PRO A 354 5.94 7.60 20.07
CA PRO A 354 6.96 8.48 20.66
C PRO A 354 8.15 7.69 21.19
N ASP A 355 7.90 6.60 21.91
CA ASP A 355 8.98 5.80 22.52
C ASP A 355 9.82 5.09 21.46
N PHE A 356 9.22 4.68 20.34
CA PHE A 356 9.96 4.15 19.19
C PHE A 356 10.89 5.21 18.61
N ILE A 357 10.36 6.42 18.33
CA ILE A 357 11.13 7.54 17.76
C ILE A 357 12.27 7.96 18.68
N ASP A 358 12.05 8.00 19.99
CA ASP A 358 13.07 8.38 20.98
C ASP A 358 14.19 7.33 21.11
N ARG A 359 13.86 6.03 20.98
CA ARG A 359 14.83 4.93 21.18
C ARG A 359 15.62 4.57 19.93
N ALA A 360 15.01 4.67 18.74
CA ALA A 360 15.62 4.21 17.50
C ALA A 360 16.96 4.91 17.16
N PRO A 361 17.13 6.24 17.33
CA PRO A 361 18.40 6.92 17.02
C PRO A 361 19.58 6.36 17.83
N ALA A 362 19.40 6.10 19.12
CA ALA A 362 20.46 5.56 19.97
C ALA A 362 20.87 4.12 19.57
N ILE A 363 19.94 3.34 19.03
CA ILE A 363 20.20 1.99 18.51
C ILE A 363 21.02 2.10 17.21
N ILE A 364 20.59 2.96 16.28
CA ILE A 364 21.27 3.18 15.00
C ILE A 364 22.68 3.75 15.21
N ALA A 365 22.86 4.64 16.18
CA ALA A 365 24.17 5.23 16.49
C ALA A 365 25.24 4.20 16.89
N LYS A 366 24.85 3.02 17.40
CA LYS A 366 25.79 1.92 17.69
C LYS A 366 26.32 1.24 16.43
N ILE A 367 25.59 1.38 15.30
CA ILE A 367 25.97 0.79 14.00
C ILE A 367 26.84 1.79 13.21
N GLY A 368 26.53 3.09 13.31
CA GLY A 368 27.26 4.13 12.62
C GLY A 368 26.60 5.50 12.74
N ALA A 369 27.22 6.49 12.11
CA ALA A 369 26.70 7.85 12.05
C ALA A 369 25.80 7.99 10.81
N PHE A 370 24.51 8.29 11.03
CA PHE A 370 23.50 8.38 9.99
C PHE A 370 22.59 9.59 10.21
N ARG A 371 21.91 10.02 9.14
CA ARG A 371 20.76 10.94 9.21
C ARG A 371 19.49 10.10 9.19
N ILE A 372 18.49 10.52 9.94
CA ILE A 372 17.21 9.79 10.05
C ILE A 372 16.09 10.72 9.58
N ASN A 373 15.29 10.26 8.62
CA ASN A 373 14.04 10.91 8.25
C ASN A 373 12.88 10.01 8.66
N CYS A 374 12.12 10.46 9.65
CA CYS A 374 10.91 9.80 10.15
C CYS A 374 9.70 10.66 9.77
N PHE A 375 8.77 10.08 9.02
CA PHE A 375 7.49 10.68 8.69
C PHE A 375 6.46 9.57 8.47
N GLY A 376 5.18 9.89 8.43
CA GLY A 376 4.19 8.86 8.12
C GLY A 376 2.82 9.12 8.73
N HIS A 377 1.97 8.12 8.61
CA HIS A 377 0.56 8.14 8.98
C HIS A 377 0.41 7.92 10.49
N LEU A 378 0.59 9.02 11.28
CA LEU A 378 0.49 8.92 12.74
C LEU A 378 -0.89 8.44 13.17
N GLY A 379 -1.92 8.74 12.38
CA GLY A 379 -3.30 8.36 12.65
C GLY A 379 -3.55 6.87 12.79
N ASP A 380 -2.68 6.02 12.22
CA ASP A 380 -2.75 4.56 12.29
C ASP A 380 -1.44 3.89 12.78
N GLY A 381 -0.46 4.71 13.21
CA GLY A 381 0.80 4.24 13.76
C GLY A 381 1.83 3.78 12.73
N ASN A 382 1.60 4.01 11.45
CA ASN A 382 2.54 3.68 10.38
C ASN A 382 3.61 4.75 10.24
N LEU A 383 4.87 4.34 10.30
CA LEU A 383 6.05 5.20 10.16
C LEU A 383 6.90 4.76 8.98
N HIS A 384 7.24 5.72 8.14
CA HIS A 384 8.32 5.62 7.16
C HIS A 384 9.62 6.06 7.83
N TYR A 385 10.31 5.10 8.45
CA TYR A 385 11.54 5.36 9.19
C TYR A 385 12.76 5.05 8.31
N ASN A 386 13.39 6.08 7.77
CA ASN A 386 14.42 5.94 6.75
C ASN A 386 15.78 6.41 7.26
N VAL A 387 16.82 5.61 7.03
CA VAL A 387 18.19 5.85 7.48
C VAL A 387 19.06 6.20 6.27
N PHE A 388 19.76 7.32 6.36
CA PHE A 388 20.55 7.90 5.27
C PHE A 388 22.01 8.09 5.65
N PRO A 389 22.93 8.10 4.66
CA PRO A 389 24.31 8.44 4.92
C PRO A 389 24.44 9.89 5.40
N GLN A 390 25.53 10.22 6.06
CA GLN A 390 25.91 11.60 6.35
C GLN A 390 26.09 12.40 5.05
N LYS A 391 25.91 13.72 5.11
CA LYS A 391 26.09 14.61 3.95
C LYS A 391 27.47 14.42 3.33
N GLY A 392 27.51 14.27 2.01
CA GLY A 392 28.76 14.00 1.27
C GLY A 392 29.16 12.51 1.19
N ARG A 393 28.37 11.62 1.81
CA ARG A 393 28.53 10.16 1.67
C ARG A 393 27.39 9.60 0.82
N SER A 394 27.59 8.39 0.31
CA SER A 394 26.60 7.66 -0.46
C SER A 394 26.09 6.42 0.25
N ARG A 395 24.95 5.89 -0.17
CA ARG A 395 24.44 4.61 0.36
C ARG A 395 25.40 3.43 0.12
N ALA A 396 26.20 3.49 -0.96
CA ALA A 396 27.17 2.44 -1.28
C ALA A 396 28.29 2.33 -0.23
N ASP A 397 28.63 3.43 0.45
CA ASP A 397 29.61 3.45 1.53
C ASP A 397 29.15 2.66 2.78
N HIS A 398 27.87 2.28 2.83
CA HIS A 398 27.22 1.68 4.00
C HIS A 398 26.53 0.33 3.68
N GLU A 399 26.86 -0.29 2.53
CA GLU A 399 26.21 -1.55 2.09
C GLU A 399 26.32 -2.66 3.14
N ASN A 400 27.50 -2.77 3.78
CA ASN A 400 27.76 -3.75 4.84
C ASN A 400 27.00 -3.49 6.15
N GLN A 401 26.42 -2.31 6.34
CA GLN A 401 25.67 -1.94 7.55
C GLN A 401 24.15 -2.04 7.36
N ARG A 402 23.70 -2.18 6.13
CA ARG A 402 22.28 -2.16 5.76
C ARG A 402 21.45 -3.21 6.51
N ASP A 403 21.91 -4.44 6.54
CA ASP A 403 21.18 -5.54 7.20
C ASP A 403 21.15 -5.37 8.71
N ALA A 404 22.25 -4.88 9.32
CA ALA A 404 22.29 -4.57 10.74
C ALA A 404 21.30 -3.44 11.11
N ILE A 405 21.20 -2.39 10.29
CA ILE A 405 20.22 -1.31 10.46
C ILE A 405 18.81 -1.87 10.35
N LYS A 406 18.54 -2.67 9.30
CA LYS A 406 17.23 -3.27 9.07
C LYS A 406 16.81 -4.12 10.27
N THR A 407 17.66 -5.02 10.72
CA THR A 407 17.39 -5.90 11.87
C THR A 407 17.12 -5.07 13.12
N ALA A 408 17.94 -4.07 13.41
CA ALA A 408 17.79 -3.25 14.61
C ALA A 408 16.45 -2.48 14.66
N ILE A 409 15.97 -1.95 13.53
CA ILE A 409 14.68 -1.27 13.43
C ILE A 409 13.52 -2.26 13.51
N HIS A 410 13.63 -3.41 12.84
CA HIS A 410 12.59 -4.43 12.86
C HIS A 410 12.45 -5.07 14.25
N ASP A 411 13.57 -5.37 14.93
CA ASP A 411 13.57 -5.86 16.32
C ASP A 411 12.90 -4.85 17.27
N LEU A 412 13.21 -3.56 17.09
CA LEU A 412 12.61 -2.51 17.91
C LEU A 412 11.09 -2.42 17.67
N ALA A 413 10.65 -2.42 16.39
CA ALA A 413 9.23 -2.38 16.04
C ALA A 413 8.48 -3.61 16.59
N HIS A 414 9.06 -4.80 16.39
CA HIS A 414 8.51 -6.05 16.92
C HIS A 414 8.43 -6.04 18.46
N GLY A 415 9.46 -5.50 19.13
CA GLY A 415 9.49 -5.37 20.59
C GLY A 415 8.39 -4.47 21.17
N PHE A 416 7.84 -3.56 20.35
CA PHE A 416 6.65 -2.77 20.69
C PHE A 416 5.32 -3.45 20.28
N GLY A 417 5.35 -4.70 19.81
CA GLY A 417 4.18 -5.39 19.26
C GLY A 417 3.74 -4.88 17.88
N GLY A 418 4.66 -4.25 17.17
CA GLY A 418 4.42 -3.67 15.85
C GLY A 418 4.62 -4.63 14.68
N SER A 419 4.46 -4.11 13.46
CA SER A 419 4.65 -4.80 12.20
C SER A 419 5.88 -4.28 11.46
N VAL A 420 6.61 -5.18 10.79
CA VAL A 420 7.76 -4.86 9.92
C VAL A 420 7.33 -4.55 8.47
N SER A 421 6.03 -4.60 8.19
CA SER A 421 5.44 -4.20 6.92
C SER A 421 4.02 -3.69 7.17
N ALA A 422 3.87 -2.37 7.18
CA ALA A 422 2.58 -1.72 7.46
C ALA A 422 1.67 -1.71 6.22
N GLU A 423 2.18 -1.26 5.07
CA GLU A 423 1.43 -1.07 3.83
C GLU A 423 1.94 -1.93 2.66
N HIS A 424 3.26 -2.09 2.55
CA HIS A 424 3.89 -2.59 1.31
C HIS A 424 3.67 -4.08 1.04
N GLY A 425 3.21 -4.85 2.04
CA GLY A 425 3.12 -6.30 1.96
C GLY A 425 4.48 -6.99 2.13
N ILE A 426 4.53 -8.26 1.81
CA ILE A 426 5.70 -9.13 1.99
C ILE A 426 6.43 -9.37 0.67
N GLY A 427 5.69 -9.66 -0.40
CA GLY A 427 6.24 -10.02 -1.70
C GLY A 427 7.30 -11.10 -1.60
N ARG A 428 8.42 -10.92 -2.32
CA ARG A 428 9.63 -11.75 -2.21
C ARG A 428 10.68 -11.13 -1.29
N LEU A 429 10.63 -9.81 -1.13
CA LEU A 429 11.65 -9.05 -0.40
C LEU A 429 11.63 -9.33 1.12
N LYS A 430 10.44 -9.46 1.71
CA LYS A 430 10.25 -9.55 3.17
C LYS A 430 9.87 -10.96 3.67
N VAL A 431 10.04 -12.00 2.84
CA VAL A 431 9.71 -13.39 3.26
C VAL A 431 10.52 -13.83 4.49
N ALA A 432 11.81 -13.49 4.52
CA ALA A 432 12.65 -13.79 5.67
C ALA A 432 12.23 -13.02 6.92
N ASP A 433 11.78 -11.77 6.75
CA ASP A 433 11.26 -10.97 7.87
C ASP A 433 9.96 -11.58 8.41
N LEU A 434 9.04 -12.00 7.53
CA LEU A 434 7.83 -12.70 7.95
C LEU A 434 8.15 -13.97 8.75
N GLU A 435 9.10 -14.79 8.28
CA GLU A 435 9.51 -16.02 8.98
C GLU A 435 10.18 -15.74 10.34
N THR A 436 10.87 -14.60 10.46
CA THR A 436 11.56 -14.21 11.70
C THR A 436 10.59 -13.67 12.75
N TYR A 437 9.63 -12.83 12.35
CA TYR A 437 8.81 -12.07 13.28
C TYR A 437 7.37 -12.59 13.44
N ALA A 438 6.89 -13.49 12.56
CA ALA A 438 5.56 -14.01 12.68
C ALA A 438 5.46 -15.12 13.74
N ASP A 439 4.31 -15.19 14.40
CA ASP A 439 3.96 -16.30 15.25
C ASP A 439 4.02 -17.63 14.49
N PRO A 440 4.63 -18.70 15.03
CA PRO A 440 4.74 -19.99 14.36
C PRO A 440 3.37 -20.63 13.99
N ALA A 441 2.32 -20.43 14.80
CA ALA A 441 0.99 -20.91 14.48
C ALA A 441 0.40 -20.16 13.28
N LYS A 442 0.63 -18.82 13.19
CA LYS A 442 0.24 -18.02 12.03
C LYS A 442 0.90 -18.57 10.74
N LEU A 443 2.21 -18.82 10.78
CA LEU A 443 2.93 -19.38 9.61
C LEU A 443 2.40 -20.76 9.22
N SER A 444 2.10 -21.62 10.19
CA SER A 444 1.53 -22.94 9.95
C SER A 444 0.16 -22.84 9.29
N MET A 445 -0.73 -21.95 9.78
CA MET A 445 -2.04 -21.72 9.18
C MET A 445 -1.93 -21.17 7.77
N MET A 446 -1.03 -20.21 7.51
CA MET A 446 -0.80 -19.65 6.17
C MET A 446 -0.36 -20.73 5.18
N ARG A 447 0.53 -21.65 5.59
CA ARG A 447 0.96 -22.79 4.75
C ARG A 447 -0.19 -23.75 4.47
N ALA A 448 -0.96 -24.11 5.49
CA ALA A 448 -2.12 -24.99 5.32
C ALA A 448 -3.16 -24.42 4.36
N ILE A 449 -3.46 -23.12 4.46
CA ILE A 449 -4.35 -22.41 3.52
C ILE A 449 -3.77 -22.44 2.09
N LYS A 450 -2.48 -22.11 1.95
CA LYS A 450 -1.79 -22.13 0.65
C LYS A 450 -1.86 -23.52 0.01
N ASP A 451 -1.55 -24.57 0.76
CA ASP A 451 -1.55 -25.96 0.26
C ASP A 451 -2.96 -26.42 -0.12
N ALA A 452 -3.99 -25.97 0.60
CA ALA A 452 -5.39 -26.30 0.30
C ALA A 452 -5.91 -25.65 -0.99
N LEU A 453 -5.55 -24.36 -1.23
CA LEU A 453 -6.05 -23.60 -2.38
C LEU A 453 -5.14 -23.67 -3.60
N ASP A 454 -3.88 -24.01 -3.43
CA ASP A 454 -2.89 -24.13 -4.50
C ASP A 454 -2.01 -25.37 -4.29
N SER A 455 -2.61 -26.54 -4.43
CA SER A 455 -1.98 -27.84 -4.15
C SER A 455 -0.72 -28.13 -4.96
N LYS A 456 -0.52 -27.44 -6.09
CA LYS A 456 0.68 -27.56 -6.93
C LYS A 456 1.70 -26.44 -6.71
N GLY A 457 1.36 -25.42 -5.93
CA GLY A 457 2.23 -24.28 -5.63
C GLY A 457 2.53 -23.41 -6.84
N ILE A 458 1.62 -23.32 -7.81
CA ILE A 458 1.82 -22.55 -9.05
C ILE A 458 1.58 -21.04 -8.85
N MET A 459 0.73 -20.65 -7.89
CA MET A 459 0.32 -19.26 -7.71
C MET A 459 1.40 -18.44 -7.00
N ASN A 460 1.96 -17.49 -7.70
CA ASN A 460 2.97 -16.52 -7.25
C ASN A 460 4.08 -17.16 -6.37
N PRO A 461 4.74 -18.22 -6.84
CA PRO A 461 5.64 -19.03 -6.02
C PRO A 461 6.80 -18.20 -5.47
N GLY A 462 7.05 -18.33 -4.16
CA GLY A 462 8.12 -17.61 -3.46
C GLY A 462 7.73 -16.20 -3.00
N ALA A 463 6.54 -15.71 -3.34
CA ALA A 463 5.96 -14.53 -2.71
C ALA A 463 5.22 -14.92 -1.42
N VAL A 464 5.27 -14.08 -0.40
CA VAL A 464 4.68 -14.24 0.95
C VAL A 464 5.28 -15.44 1.71
N LEU A 465 5.29 -16.62 1.13
CA LEU A 465 5.83 -17.85 1.72
C LEU A 465 6.95 -18.41 0.85
N ARG A 466 7.97 -18.99 1.48
CA ARG A 466 9.00 -19.75 0.73
C ARG A 466 8.35 -20.92 0.01
N ARG A 467 8.90 -21.22 -1.17
CA ARG A 467 8.53 -22.45 -1.88
C ARG A 467 8.91 -23.67 -1.03
N THR A 468 7.98 -24.58 -0.83
CA THR A 468 8.28 -25.92 -0.34
C THR A 468 8.94 -26.70 -1.47
N ARG A 469 10.08 -27.30 -1.16
CA ARG A 469 10.87 -28.11 -2.13
C ARG A 469 10.13 -29.38 -2.55
#